data_da1e9c36729b8f6090cc5197cf2bb8f5
#
_entry.id   da1e9c36729b8f6090cc5197cf2bb8f5
#
_cell.length_a   1.000
_cell.length_b   1.000
_cell.length_c   1.000
_cell.angle_alpha   90.00
_cell.angle_beta   90.00
_cell.angle_gamma   90.00
#
_symmetry.space_group_name_H-M   'P 1'
#
loop_
_entity.id
_entity.type
_entity.pdbx_description
1 polymer ?
#
loop_
_entity_poly.entity_id
_entity_poly.type
_entity_poly.pdbx_seq_one_letter_code
_entity_poly.pdbx_strand_id
1 'polypeptide(L)'
;HSIFSFTPESAAEAGLNTLDDWENWVKYHISDIANGMNMKIENIEYLAAVHLKEGQPHVHIMWWDIQQQVLINKVDPLICDKIRIDAIRNTYRELFNEIYNKEENMRRSMRKQIGEYTIQNVINGASDNYTSNIYAALYQIYRALPPKGQLKYKIINYTHPEVTRKLDELTHYIISNNTIFKAQYDEICELRFMYNQLLHSEESVYGNFQITSYMKQVNDKVEYAVGNEILRIIKAEKMAGHFDEWQ
;
A
#
# COMPACT_ATOMS: atom_id res chain seq x y z
N HIS A 1 -24.82 13.22 -14.29
CA HIS A 1 -25.53 12.85 -13.08
C HIS A 1 -24.76 11.75 -12.35
N SER A 2 -24.48 11.98 -11.07
CA SER A 2 -23.81 11.05 -10.17
C SER A 2 -24.68 10.81 -8.94
N ILE A 3 -24.59 9.62 -8.35
CA ILE A 3 -25.24 9.28 -7.09
C ILE A 3 -24.14 8.78 -6.15
N PHE A 4 -24.06 9.37 -4.97
CA PHE A 4 -23.20 8.90 -3.89
C PHE A 4 -24.10 8.39 -2.76
N SER A 5 -23.99 7.10 -2.50
CA SER A 5 -24.81 6.38 -1.52
C SER A 5 -23.93 5.81 -0.42
N PHE A 6 -24.40 5.85 0.82
CA PHE A 6 -23.73 5.36 2.00
C PHE A 6 -24.64 4.39 2.74
N THR A 7 -24.08 3.47 3.52
CA THR A 7 -24.85 2.85 4.58
C THR A 7 -25.05 3.86 5.72
N PRO A 8 -26.05 3.68 6.60
CA PRO A 8 -26.23 4.58 7.75
C PRO A 8 -24.97 4.70 8.61
N GLU A 9 -24.29 3.57 8.83
CA GLU A 9 -23.06 3.49 9.61
C GLU A 9 -21.93 4.30 8.94
N SER A 10 -21.72 4.09 7.64
CA SER A 10 -20.68 4.80 6.89
C SER A 10 -20.98 6.31 6.79
N ALA A 11 -22.24 6.71 6.67
CA ALA A 11 -22.63 8.12 6.70
C ALA A 11 -22.33 8.75 8.07
N ALA A 12 -22.66 8.05 9.17
CA ALA A 12 -22.36 8.51 10.52
C ALA A 12 -20.86 8.64 10.77
N GLU A 13 -20.07 7.63 10.36
CA GLU A 13 -18.59 7.66 10.42
C GLU A 13 -17.98 8.81 9.60
N ALA A 14 -18.59 9.13 8.47
CA ALA A 14 -18.19 10.26 7.63
C ALA A 14 -18.68 11.62 8.18
N GLY A 15 -19.42 11.64 9.30
CA GLY A 15 -20.00 12.85 9.88
C GLY A 15 -21.20 13.41 9.11
N LEU A 16 -21.84 12.63 8.23
CA LEU A 16 -22.96 13.06 7.37
C LEU A 16 -24.31 12.90 8.07
N ASN A 17 -24.51 13.62 9.17
CA ASN A 17 -25.68 13.46 10.04
C ASN A 17 -26.80 14.46 9.73
N THR A 18 -26.49 15.61 9.15
CA THR A 18 -27.43 16.71 8.85
C THR A 18 -27.37 17.11 7.37
N LEU A 19 -28.36 17.84 6.91
CA LEU A 19 -28.36 18.41 5.55
C LEU A 19 -27.15 19.31 5.32
N ASP A 20 -26.75 20.09 6.31
CA ASP A 20 -25.58 20.99 6.24
C ASP A 20 -24.27 20.21 6.06
N ASP A 21 -24.15 19.03 6.72
CA ASP A 21 -22.99 18.15 6.56
C ASP A 21 -22.91 17.64 5.10
N TRP A 22 -24.06 17.21 4.55
CA TRP A 22 -24.15 16.75 3.17
C TRP A 22 -23.87 17.87 2.18
N GLU A 23 -24.35 19.10 2.44
CA GLU A 23 -24.08 20.25 1.59
C GLU A 23 -22.56 20.55 1.56
N ASN A 24 -21.92 20.55 2.72
CA ASN A 24 -20.48 20.76 2.83
C ASN A 24 -19.70 19.61 2.15
N TRP A 25 -20.14 18.37 2.32
CA TRP A 25 -19.55 17.21 1.65
C TRP A 25 -19.63 17.37 0.13
N VAL A 26 -20.78 17.73 -0.42
CA VAL A 26 -20.95 17.94 -1.87
C VAL A 26 -20.05 19.08 -2.37
N LYS A 27 -20.01 20.21 -1.69
CA LYS A 27 -19.12 21.35 -2.03
C LYS A 27 -17.66 20.93 -2.10
N TYR A 28 -17.23 20.09 -1.19
CA TYR A 28 -15.86 19.57 -1.17
C TYR A 28 -15.60 18.58 -2.31
N HIS A 29 -16.52 17.64 -2.55
CA HIS A 29 -16.33 16.53 -3.48
C HIS A 29 -16.69 16.83 -4.95
N ILE A 30 -17.27 18.01 -5.23
CA ILE A 30 -17.47 18.42 -6.63
C ILE A 30 -16.13 18.49 -7.39
N SER A 31 -15.03 18.76 -6.68
CA SER A 31 -13.68 18.75 -7.24
C SER A 31 -13.25 17.36 -7.71
N ASP A 32 -13.69 16.29 -7.06
CA ASP A 32 -13.38 14.90 -7.45
C ASP A 32 -14.05 14.57 -8.79
N ILE A 33 -15.29 15.06 -8.98
CA ILE A 33 -16.02 14.92 -10.24
C ILE A 33 -15.29 15.73 -11.34
N ALA A 34 -14.94 16.98 -11.07
CA ALA A 34 -14.23 17.83 -12.01
C ALA A 34 -12.90 17.19 -12.45
N ASN A 35 -12.10 16.71 -11.50
CA ASN A 35 -10.81 16.06 -11.76
C ASN A 35 -10.98 14.74 -12.54
N GLY A 36 -11.96 13.92 -12.15
CA GLY A 36 -12.24 12.66 -12.84
C GLY A 36 -12.67 12.86 -14.29
N MET A 37 -13.44 13.92 -14.54
CA MET A 37 -13.95 14.30 -15.86
C MET A 37 -12.98 15.17 -16.67
N ASN A 38 -11.80 15.50 -16.11
CA ASN A 38 -10.82 16.42 -16.71
C ASN A 38 -11.42 17.80 -17.01
N MET A 39 -12.28 18.27 -16.12
CA MET A 39 -12.91 19.59 -16.18
C MET A 39 -12.20 20.56 -15.24
N LYS A 40 -12.20 21.85 -15.58
CA LYS A 40 -11.75 22.87 -14.64
C LYS A 40 -12.85 23.11 -13.60
N ILE A 41 -12.48 23.20 -12.33
CA ILE A 41 -13.44 23.38 -11.23
C ILE A 41 -14.25 24.67 -11.39
N GLU A 42 -13.67 25.73 -11.94
CA GLU A 42 -14.35 27.00 -12.20
C GLU A 42 -15.40 26.90 -13.34
N ASN A 43 -15.39 25.84 -14.13
CA ASN A 43 -16.34 25.62 -15.21
C ASN A 43 -17.48 24.69 -14.84
N ILE A 44 -17.44 24.06 -13.66
CA ILE A 44 -18.48 23.14 -13.25
C ILE A 44 -19.59 23.87 -12.48
N GLU A 45 -20.81 23.73 -12.95
CA GLU A 45 -22.02 24.05 -12.16
C GLU A 45 -22.73 22.77 -11.80
N TYR A 46 -23.44 22.78 -10.68
CA TYR A 46 -24.15 21.60 -10.21
C TYR A 46 -25.40 21.94 -9.40
N LEU A 47 -26.31 20.96 -9.37
CA LEU A 47 -27.44 20.90 -8.45
C LEU A 47 -27.34 19.60 -7.66
N ALA A 48 -27.57 19.67 -6.36
CA ALA A 48 -27.56 18.49 -5.51
C ALA A 48 -28.92 18.31 -4.79
N ALA A 49 -29.35 17.06 -4.65
CA ALA A 49 -30.52 16.69 -3.87
C ALA A 49 -30.15 15.57 -2.90
N VAL A 50 -30.23 15.88 -1.62
CA VAL A 50 -29.92 14.91 -0.54
C VAL A 50 -31.18 14.17 -0.13
N HIS A 51 -31.07 12.86 -0.01
CA HIS A 51 -32.13 11.98 0.44
C HIS A 51 -31.69 11.28 1.72
N LEU A 52 -32.18 11.75 2.85
CA LEU A 52 -31.93 11.16 4.18
C LEU A 52 -32.92 10.02 4.46
N LYS A 53 -33.01 9.06 3.52
CA LYS A 53 -33.89 7.90 3.67
C LYS A 53 -33.29 6.92 4.67
N GLU A 54 -34.14 6.44 5.58
CA GLU A 54 -33.75 5.38 6.52
C GLU A 54 -33.19 4.15 5.76
N GLY A 55 -32.00 3.71 6.15
CA GLY A 55 -31.31 2.55 5.56
C GLY A 55 -30.40 2.84 4.36
N GLN A 56 -30.55 3.97 3.66
CA GLN A 56 -29.69 4.28 2.51
C GLN A 56 -29.63 5.80 2.24
N PRO A 57 -28.92 6.58 3.07
CA PRO A 57 -28.71 7.99 2.81
C PRO A 57 -27.87 8.18 1.56
N HIS A 58 -28.29 9.10 0.68
CA HIS A 58 -27.59 9.35 -0.58
C HIS A 58 -27.80 10.76 -1.10
N VAL A 59 -26.93 11.19 -2.00
CA VAL A 59 -27.04 12.45 -2.70
C VAL A 59 -27.02 12.23 -4.21
N HIS A 60 -27.95 12.87 -4.91
CA HIS A 60 -27.93 13.01 -6.35
C HIS A 60 -27.23 14.31 -6.70
N ILE A 61 -26.24 14.27 -7.60
CA ILE A 61 -25.54 15.45 -8.10
C ILE A 61 -25.73 15.49 -9.62
N MET A 62 -26.44 16.49 -10.11
CA MET A 62 -26.48 16.84 -11.53
C MET A 62 -25.43 17.92 -11.76
N TRP A 63 -24.56 17.73 -12.71
CA TRP A 63 -23.44 18.63 -12.98
C TRP A 63 -23.23 18.82 -14.48
N TRP A 64 -22.67 19.96 -14.88
CA TRP A 64 -22.40 20.30 -16.28
C TRP A 64 -21.22 21.28 -16.40
N ASP A 65 -20.60 21.30 -17.60
CA ASP A 65 -19.55 22.25 -17.96
C ASP A 65 -20.20 23.50 -18.60
N ILE A 66 -20.09 24.66 -17.93
CA ILE A 66 -20.68 25.92 -18.43
C ILE A 66 -20.02 26.40 -19.72
N GLN A 67 -18.79 26.00 -20.00
CA GLN A 67 -18.09 26.36 -21.23
C GLN A 67 -18.24 25.31 -22.35
N GLN A 68 -18.93 24.22 -22.07
CA GLN A 68 -19.18 23.13 -23.02
C GLN A 68 -17.90 22.58 -23.67
N GLN A 69 -16.77 22.65 -22.98
CA GLN A 69 -15.49 22.14 -23.46
C GLN A 69 -15.42 20.61 -23.42
N VAL A 70 -16.24 20.02 -22.56
CA VAL A 70 -16.35 18.56 -22.39
C VAL A 70 -17.74 18.12 -22.81
N LEU A 71 -17.82 17.54 -24.01
CA LEU A 71 -19.07 16.95 -24.55
C LEU A 71 -18.99 15.43 -24.43
N ILE A 72 -19.59 14.88 -23.39
CA ILE A 72 -19.57 13.43 -23.14
C ILE A 72 -21.01 12.90 -23.09
N ASN A 73 -21.34 12.03 -24.04
CA ASN A 73 -22.63 11.35 -24.07
C ASN A 73 -22.69 10.15 -23.12
N LYS A 74 -21.53 9.57 -22.79
CA LYS A 74 -21.43 8.42 -21.88
C LYS A 74 -20.07 8.47 -21.15
N VAL A 75 -20.12 8.40 -19.84
CA VAL A 75 -18.90 8.35 -19.00
C VAL A 75 -18.37 6.91 -18.99
N ASP A 76 -17.04 6.76 -19.18
CA ASP A 76 -16.39 5.46 -19.05
C ASP A 76 -16.54 4.96 -17.59
N PRO A 77 -16.94 3.70 -17.36
CA PRO A 77 -17.00 3.11 -16.03
C PRO A 77 -15.72 3.27 -15.20
N LEU A 78 -14.55 3.25 -15.85
CA LEU A 78 -13.26 3.48 -15.17
C LEU A 78 -13.13 4.90 -14.60
N ILE A 79 -13.73 5.90 -15.26
CA ILE A 79 -13.79 7.27 -14.74
C ILE A 79 -14.74 7.34 -13.55
N CYS A 80 -15.88 6.67 -13.59
CA CYS A 80 -16.80 6.58 -12.47
C CYS A 80 -16.14 5.95 -11.26
N ASP A 81 -15.41 4.85 -11.44
CA ASP A 81 -14.65 4.18 -10.38
C ASP A 81 -13.57 5.09 -9.79
N LYS A 82 -12.85 5.84 -10.63
CA LYS A 82 -11.84 6.80 -10.16
C LYS A 82 -12.48 7.88 -9.30
N ILE A 83 -13.56 8.49 -9.76
CA ILE A 83 -14.30 9.52 -8.98
C ILE A 83 -14.77 8.95 -7.64
N ARG A 84 -15.31 7.74 -7.64
CA ARG A 84 -15.74 7.06 -6.42
C ARG A 84 -14.57 6.84 -5.44
N ILE A 85 -13.45 6.32 -5.93
CA ILE A 85 -12.25 6.06 -5.12
C ILE A 85 -11.70 7.36 -4.54
N ASP A 86 -11.62 8.43 -5.33
CA ASP A 86 -11.14 9.72 -4.87
C ASP A 86 -12.07 10.33 -3.82
N ALA A 87 -13.39 10.24 -4.02
CA ALA A 87 -14.39 10.68 -3.04
C ALA A 87 -14.28 9.88 -1.72
N ILE A 88 -14.14 8.55 -1.76
CA ILE A 88 -13.95 7.72 -0.57
C ILE A 88 -12.67 8.11 0.16
N ARG A 89 -11.53 8.23 -0.53
CA ARG A 89 -10.25 8.62 0.05
C ARG A 89 -10.30 9.99 0.73
N ASN A 90 -11.00 10.93 0.12
CA ASN A 90 -11.14 12.27 0.66
C ASN A 90 -12.10 12.31 1.86
N THR A 91 -13.20 11.54 1.81
CA THR A 91 -14.16 11.41 2.92
C THR A 91 -13.52 10.80 4.17
N TYR A 92 -12.75 9.72 4.00
CA TYR A 92 -12.11 8.98 5.11
C TYR A 92 -10.60 9.26 5.21
N ARG A 93 -10.17 10.46 4.86
CA ARG A 93 -8.76 10.83 4.73
C ARG A 93 -7.94 10.55 5.99
N GLU A 94 -8.47 10.86 7.16
CA GLU A 94 -7.79 10.66 8.45
C GLU A 94 -7.59 9.18 8.72
N LEU A 95 -8.62 8.35 8.54
CA LEU A 95 -8.56 6.90 8.70
C LEU A 95 -7.55 6.28 7.73
N PHE A 96 -7.55 6.68 6.46
CA PHE A 96 -6.56 6.20 5.49
C PHE A 96 -5.13 6.56 5.87
N ASN A 97 -4.92 7.78 6.37
CA ASN A 97 -3.62 8.22 6.86
C ASN A 97 -3.16 7.44 8.09
N GLU A 98 -4.08 7.17 9.01
CA GLU A 98 -3.79 6.36 10.22
C GLU A 98 -3.36 4.94 9.83
N ILE A 99 -4.14 4.25 9.00
CA ILE A 99 -3.82 2.89 8.51
C ILE A 99 -2.47 2.89 7.78
N TYR A 100 -2.26 3.85 6.88
CA TYR A 100 -1.01 3.97 6.13
C TYR A 100 0.20 4.19 7.05
N ASN A 101 0.09 5.10 8.01
CA ASN A 101 1.16 5.40 8.94
C ASN A 101 1.47 4.21 9.85
N LYS A 102 0.46 3.49 10.31
CA LYS A 102 0.62 2.27 11.11
C LYS A 102 1.35 1.19 10.31
N GLU A 103 0.91 0.91 9.08
CA GLU A 103 1.57 -0.05 8.17
C GLU A 103 3.05 0.32 7.95
N GLU A 104 3.33 1.60 7.63
CA GLU A 104 4.69 2.08 7.38
C GLU A 104 5.59 1.95 8.60
N ASN A 105 5.10 2.32 9.79
CA ASN A 105 5.85 2.21 11.05
C ASN A 105 6.14 0.75 11.38
N MET A 106 5.19 -0.16 11.21
CA MET A 106 5.40 -1.58 11.42
C MET A 106 6.43 -2.16 10.47
N ARG A 107 6.36 -1.82 9.18
CA ARG A 107 7.34 -2.26 8.20
C ARG A 107 8.75 -1.76 8.50
N ARG A 108 8.87 -0.51 8.96
CA ARG A 108 10.17 0.06 9.39
C ARG A 108 10.70 -0.64 10.63
N SER A 109 9.84 -0.92 11.61
CA SER A 109 10.19 -1.65 12.83
C SER A 109 10.66 -3.06 12.51
N MET A 110 9.89 -3.81 11.73
CA MET A 110 10.24 -5.16 11.30
C MET A 110 11.58 -5.20 10.56
N ARG A 111 11.81 -4.30 9.59
CA ARG A 111 13.08 -4.18 8.90
C ARG A 111 14.25 -3.99 9.87
N LYS A 112 14.13 -3.06 10.84
CA LYS A 112 15.15 -2.78 11.83
C LYS A 112 15.43 -4.01 12.70
N GLN A 113 14.38 -4.67 13.19
CA GLN A 113 14.49 -5.86 14.03
C GLN A 113 15.11 -7.04 13.29
N ILE A 114 14.75 -7.27 12.02
CA ILE A 114 15.41 -8.28 11.18
C ILE A 114 16.89 -7.98 11.02
N GLY A 115 17.24 -6.70 10.80
CA GLY A 115 18.64 -6.29 10.71
C GLY A 115 19.43 -6.56 11.99
N GLU A 116 18.89 -6.15 13.14
CA GLU A 116 19.49 -6.38 14.46
C GLU A 116 19.61 -7.88 14.77
N TYR A 117 18.56 -8.66 14.51
CA TYR A 117 18.55 -10.10 14.67
C TYR A 117 19.64 -10.77 13.81
N THR A 118 19.73 -10.38 12.54
CA THR A 118 20.73 -10.94 11.61
C THR A 118 22.14 -10.68 12.09
N ILE A 119 22.44 -9.47 12.54
CA ILE A 119 23.80 -9.16 13.07
C ILE A 119 24.06 -9.94 14.35
N GLN A 120 23.17 -9.89 15.33
CA GLN A 120 23.41 -10.42 16.67
C GLN A 120 23.40 -11.95 16.72
N ASN A 121 22.49 -12.60 16.01
CA ASN A 121 22.26 -14.03 16.14
C ASN A 121 22.78 -14.85 14.96
N VAL A 122 22.97 -14.24 13.81
CA VAL A 122 23.45 -14.95 12.61
C VAL A 122 24.94 -14.69 12.38
N ILE A 123 25.33 -13.45 12.29
CA ILE A 123 26.74 -13.09 12.00
C ILE A 123 27.64 -13.39 13.21
N ASN A 124 27.23 -12.99 14.42
CA ASN A 124 28.02 -13.11 15.62
C ASN A 124 27.82 -14.43 16.40
N GLY A 125 26.85 -15.25 16.02
CA GLY A 125 26.51 -16.39 16.88
C GLY A 125 25.63 -17.49 16.24
N ALA A 126 25.84 -17.84 14.97
CA ALA A 126 25.07 -18.92 14.34
C ALA A 126 25.28 -20.25 15.10
N SER A 127 24.27 -20.67 15.86
CA SER A 127 24.36 -21.83 16.76
C SER A 127 23.31 -22.91 16.50
N ASP A 128 22.30 -22.62 15.68
CA ASP A 128 21.21 -23.54 15.33
C ASP A 128 21.02 -23.65 13.80
N ASN A 129 20.21 -24.60 13.38
CA ASN A 129 19.94 -24.84 11.96
C ASN A 129 19.29 -23.63 11.26
N TYR A 130 18.46 -22.86 11.98
CA TYR A 130 17.78 -21.71 11.42
C TYR A 130 18.77 -20.59 11.12
N THR A 131 19.58 -20.19 12.10
CA THR A 131 20.61 -19.16 11.96
C THR A 131 21.71 -19.56 10.97
N SER A 132 22.11 -20.86 10.96
CA SER A 132 23.06 -21.40 10.00
C SER A 132 22.57 -21.34 8.56
N ASN A 133 21.27 -21.63 8.33
CA ASN A 133 20.68 -21.51 6.99
C ASN A 133 20.62 -20.04 6.51
N ILE A 134 20.30 -19.10 7.40
CA ILE A 134 20.32 -17.66 7.07
C ILE A 134 21.76 -17.25 6.71
N TYR A 135 22.73 -17.68 7.49
CA TYR A 135 24.14 -17.36 7.24
C TYR A 135 24.61 -17.91 5.88
N ALA A 136 24.29 -19.15 5.57
CA ALA A 136 24.63 -19.77 4.28
C ALA A 136 23.96 -19.02 3.10
N ALA A 137 22.72 -18.56 3.25
CA ALA A 137 22.03 -17.76 2.25
C ALA A 137 22.68 -16.39 2.08
N LEU A 138 23.05 -15.69 3.17
CA LEU A 138 23.77 -14.42 3.12
C LEU A 138 25.10 -14.56 2.37
N TYR A 139 25.87 -15.63 2.64
CA TYR A 139 27.13 -15.92 1.96
C TYR A 139 26.92 -16.19 0.47
N GLN A 140 25.88 -16.94 0.09
CA GLN A 140 25.54 -17.16 -1.32
C GLN A 140 25.15 -15.86 -2.04
N ILE A 141 24.40 -14.98 -1.38
CA ILE A 141 24.06 -13.67 -1.92
C ILE A 141 25.33 -12.83 -2.08
N TYR A 142 26.20 -12.78 -1.07
CA TYR A 142 27.47 -12.08 -1.11
C TYR A 142 28.33 -12.52 -2.31
N ARG A 143 28.46 -13.84 -2.54
CA ARG A 143 29.21 -14.40 -3.67
C ARG A 143 28.62 -14.04 -5.03
N ALA A 144 27.32 -13.85 -5.12
CA ALA A 144 26.61 -13.51 -6.34
C ALA A 144 26.54 -11.99 -6.61
N LEU A 145 26.88 -11.15 -5.63
CA LEU A 145 26.87 -9.70 -5.79
C LEU A 145 27.95 -9.22 -6.74
N PRO A 146 27.70 -8.17 -7.55
CA PRO A 146 28.71 -7.57 -8.40
C PRO A 146 29.85 -6.99 -7.55
N PRO A 147 31.11 -7.11 -8.03
CA PRO A 147 32.29 -6.65 -7.28
C PRO A 147 32.32 -5.12 -7.12
N LYS A 148 31.65 -4.39 -8.00
CA LYS A 148 31.55 -2.92 -8.01
C LYS A 148 30.12 -2.49 -8.29
N GLY A 149 29.72 -1.33 -7.79
CA GLY A 149 28.40 -0.74 -8.04
C GLY A 149 27.63 -0.40 -6.76
N GLN A 150 26.42 0.14 -6.95
CA GLN A 150 25.55 0.48 -5.83
C GLN A 150 24.73 -0.75 -5.41
N LEU A 151 24.91 -1.20 -4.18
CA LEU A 151 24.13 -2.29 -3.58
C LEU A 151 22.82 -1.74 -3.02
N LYS A 152 21.87 -1.45 -3.91
CA LYS A 152 20.49 -1.08 -3.58
C LYS A 152 19.55 -2.08 -4.23
N TYR A 153 18.55 -2.57 -3.51
CA TYR A 153 17.61 -3.58 -3.99
C TYR A 153 17.06 -3.26 -5.38
N LYS A 154 16.56 -2.04 -5.62
CA LYS A 154 15.99 -1.63 -6.91
C LYS A 154 17.01 -1.71 -8.06
N ILE A 155 18.27 -1.38 -7.80
CA ILE A 155 19.35 -1.44 -8.81
C ILE A 155 19.73 -2.89 -9.08
N ILE A 156 19.90 -3.69 -8.02
CA ILE A 156 20.18 -5.12 -8.11
C ILE A 156 19.05 -5.85 -8.83
N ASN A 157 17.79 -5.53 -8.55
CA ASN A 157 16.64 -6.12 -9.24
C ASN A 157 16.68 -5.89 -10.75
N TYR A 158 17.14 -4.73 -11.18
CA TYR A 158 17.26 -4.44 -12.61
C TYR A 158 18.48 -5.11 -13.26
N THR A 159 19.60 -5.16 -12.55
CA THR A 159 20.89 -5.60 -13.13
C THR A 159 21.22 -7.07 -12.85
N HIS A 160 20.75 -7.63 -11.76
CA HIS A 160 21.04 -8.99 -11.27
C HIS A 160 19.79 -9.61 -10.64
N PRO A 161 18.73 -9.89 -11.42
CA PRO A 161 17.44 -10.35 -10.89
C PRO A 161 17.54 -11.69 -10.13
N GLU A 162 18.55 -12.52 -10.45
CA GLU A 162 18.83 -13.75 -9.72
C GLU A 162 19.28 -13.50 -8.28
N VAL A 163 19.98 -12.39 -8.03
CA VAL A 163 20.36 -11.97 -6.67
C VAL A 163 19.15 -11.47 -5.91
N THR A 164 18.28 -10.68 -6.58
CA THR A 164 17.03 -10.22 -5.96
C THR A 164 16.15 -11.39 -5.56
N ARG A 165 15.98 -12.40 -6.42
CA ARG A 165 15.23 -13.61 -6.08
C ARG A 165 15.77 -14.29 -4.80
N LYS A 166 17.10 -14.39 -4.64
CA LYS A 166 17.69 -14.94 -3.42
C LYS A 166 17.45 -14.06 -2.18
N LEU A 167 17.43 -12.72 -2.35
CA LEU A 167 17.07 -11.78 -1.28
C LEU A 167 15.61 -11.97 -0.85
N ASP A 168 14.70 -12.16 -1.80
CA ASP A 168 13.28 -12.35 -1.53
C ASP A 168 13.05 -13.72 -0.85
N GLU A 169 13.66 -14.78 -1.36
CA GLU A 169 13.64 -16.12 -0.75
C GLU A 169 14.15 -16.07 0.70
N LEU A 170 15.27 -15.37 0.95
CA LEU A 170 15.80 -15.19 2.29
C LEU A 170 14.87 -14.36 3.18
N THR A 171 14.30 -13.28 2.65
CA THR A 171 13.33 -12.45 3.38
C THR A 171 12.14 -13.29 3.83
N HIS A 172 11.55 -14.06 2.92
CA HIS A 172 10.44 -14.94 3.25
C HIS A 172 10.83 -16.06 4.23
N TYR A 173 12.02 -16.63 4.08
CA TYR A 173 12.53 -17.64 5.02
C TYR A 173 12.65 -17.05 6.44
N ILE A 174 13.23 -15.87 6.61
CA ILE A 174 13.37 -15.20 7.91
C ILE A 174 11.98 -14.94 8.53
N ILE A 175 11.06 -14.39 7.76
CA ILE A 175 9.72 -14.05 8.24
C ILE A 175 8.95 -15.32 8.62
N SER A 176 8.92 -16.32 7.76
CA SER A 176 8.10 -17.53 7.95
C SER A 176 8.57 -18.41 9.09
N ASN A 177 9.86 -18.39 9.42
CA ASN A 177 10.45 -19.23 10.46
C ASN A 177 10.70 -18.50 11.79
N ASN A 178 10.26 -17.25 11.91
CA ASN A 178 10.32 -16.49 13.15
C ASN A 178 8.92 -15.99 13.51
N THR A 179 8.40 -16.45 14.66
CA THR A 179 7.02 -16.16 15.08
C THR A 179 6.74 -14.66 15.27
N ILE A 180 7.74 -13.88 15.73
CA ILE A 180 7.60 -12.43 15.92
C ILE A 180 7.50 -11.73 14.58
N PHE A 181 8.39 -12.04 13.63
CA PHE A 181 8.38 -11.42 12.31
C PHE A 181 7.16 -11.84 11.50
N LYS A 182 6.72 -13.10 11.65
CA LYS A 182 5.48 -13.57 11.03
C LYS A 182 4.27 -12.82 11.53
N ALA A 183 4.13 -12.63 12.85
CA ALA A 183 3.02 -11.87 13.43
C ALA A 183 3.00 -10.41 12.95
N GLN A 184 4.15 -9.76 12.86
CA GLN A 184 4.24 -8.40 12.30
C GLN A 184 3.87 -8.34 10.83
N TYR A 185 4.29 -9.32 10.03
CA TYR A 185 3.93 -9.42 8.62
C TYR A 185 2.42 -9.64 8.44
N ASP A 186 1.82 -10.53 9.21
CA ASP A 186 0.40 -10.82 9.18
C ASP A 186 -0.41 -9.55 9.53
N GLU A 187 0.02 -8.76 10.53
CA GLU A 187 -0.63 -7.48 10.88
C GLU A 187 -0.47 -6.43 9.76
N ILE A 188 0.67 -6.36 9.06
CA ILE A 188 0.84 -5.50 7.88
C ILE A 188 -0.16 -5.90 6.77
N CYS A 189 -0.36 -7.21 6.57
CA CYS A 189 -1.34 -7.72 5.60
C CYS A 189 -2.77 -7.33 5.99
N GLU A 190 -3.14 -7.45 7.27
CA GLU A 190 -4.46 -7.04 7.78
C GLU A 190 -4.72 -5.54 7.58
N LEU A 191 -3.76 -4.68 7.92
CA LEU A 191 -3.88 -3.24 7.70
C LEU A 191 -4.07 -2.92 6.21
N ARG A 192 -3.36 -3.59 5.32
CA ARG A 192 -3.51 -3.41 3.88
C ARG A 192 -4.85 -3.95 3.39
N PHE A 193 -5.35 -5.03 3.96
CA PHE A 193 -6.68 -5.56 3.67
C PHE A 193 -7.77 -4.55 4.06
N MET A 194 -7.71 -4.01 5.30
CA MET A 194 -8.63 -2.96 5.76
C MET A 194 -8.62 -1.74 4.82
N TYR A 195 -7.43 -1.27 4.45
CA TYR A 195 -7.28 -0.16 3.50
C TYR A 195 -8.00 -0.42 2.17
N ASN A 196 -7.88 -1.64 1.64
CA ASN A 196 -8.52 -1.99 0.37
C ASN A 196 -10.02 -2.22 0.53
N GLN A 197 -10.49 -2.78 1.64
CA GLN A 197 -11.93 -2.92 1.92
C GLN A 197 -12.64 -1.56 1.93
N LEU A 198 -12.03 -0.53 2.52
CA LEU A 198 -12.58 0.83 2.51
C LEU A 198 -12.71 1.39 1.09
N LEU A 199 -11.79 1.05 0.19
CA LEU A 199 -11.83 1.54 -1.20
C LEU A 199 -12.79 0.79 -2.11
N HIS A 200 -13.06 -0.49 -1.80
CA HIS A 200 -13.79 -1.38 -2.69
C HIS A 200 -14.92 -2.06 -1.93
N SER A 201 -16.16 -1.74 -2.27
CA SER A 201 -17.31 -2.50 -1.80
C SER A 201 -17.25 -3.94 -2.35
N GLU A 202 -17.79 -4.91 -1.60
CA GLU A 202 -17.81 -6.33 -1.99
C GLU A 202 -18.47 -6.61 -3.36
N GLU A 203 -19.32 -5.69 -3.82
CA GLU A 203 -20.04 -5.80 -5.09
C GLU A 203 -19.25 -5.33 -6.33
N SER A 204 -18.03 -4.81 -6.17
CA SER A 204 -17.25 -4.41 -7.32
C SER A 204 -16.77 -5.65 -8.08
N VAL A 205 -16.99 -5.70 -9.39
CA VAL A 205 -16.49 -6.73 -10.33
C VAL A 205 -14.97 -6.93 -10.21
N TYR A 206 -14.27 -6.00 -9.58
CA TYR A 206 -12.84 -6.00 -9.33
C TYR A 206 -12.44 -6.59 -7.96
N GLY A 207 -13.38 -6.94 -7.07
CA GLY A 207 -13.08 -7.39 -5.71
C GLY A 207 -12.13 -8.59 -5.66
N ASN A 208 -12.34 -9.61 -6.47
CA ASN A 208 -11.49 -10.82 -6.49
C ASN A 208 -10.12 -10.61 -7.16
N PHE A 209 -10.01 -9.72 -8.15
CA PHE A 209 -8.73 -9.41 -8.81
C PHE A 209 -7.80 -8.61 -7.88
N GLN A 210 -8.36 -7.86 -6.94
CA GLN A 210 -7.60 -6.96 -6.08
C GLN A 210 -6.98 -7.63 -4.87
N ILE A 211 -7.54 -8.73 -4.35
CA ILE A 211 -6.95 -9.48 -3.23
C ILE A 211 -5.54 -9.95 -3.57
N THR A 212 -5.35 -10.53 -4.75
CA THR A 212 -4.03 -10.96 -5.22
C THR A 212 -3.08 -9.78 -5.45
N SER A 213 -3.62 -8.65 -5.92
CA SER A 213 -2.84 -7.44 -6.20
C SER A 213 -2.34 -6.74 -4.94
N TYR A 214 -3.15 -6.66 -3.87
CA TYR A 214 -2.71 -5.99 -2.64
C TYR A 214 -1.69 -6.83 -1.86
N MET A 215 -1.84 -8.17 -1.82
CA MET A 215 -0.85 -9.06 -1.23
C MET A 215 0.50 -8.93 -1.93
N LYS A 216 0.49 -8.85 -3.27
CA LYS A 216 1.71 -8.55 -4.03
C LYS A 216 2.31 -7.20 -3.63
N GLN A 217 1.50 -6.15 -3.47
CA GLN A 217 2.02 -4.84 -3.05
C GLN A 217 2.65 -4.88 -1.65
N VAL A 218 2.09 -5.66 -0.71
CA VAL A 218 2.69 -5.86 0.62
C VAL A 218 4.04 -6.57 0.48
N ASN A 219 4.08 -7.68 -0.26
CA ASN A 219 5.31 -8.44 -0.50
C ASN A 219 6.38 -7.56 -1.12
N ASP A 220 6.09 -6.89 -2.24
CA ASP A 220 7.03 -6.02 -2.95
C ASP A 220 7.63 -4.95 -2.00
N LYS A 221 6.82 -4.36 -1.10
CA LYS A 221 7.29 -3.37 -0.12
C LYS A 221 8.13 -3.95 1.00
N VAL A 222 7.76 -5.13 1.50
CA VAL A 222 8.50 -5.84 2.55
C VAL A 222 9.83 -6.34 2.01
N GLU A 223 9.84 -7.01 0.86
CA GLU A 223 11.02 -7.47 0.15
C GLU A 223 11.99 -6.33 -0.12
N TYR A 224 11.48 -5.21 -0.65
CA TYR A 224 12.27 -4.00 -0.87
C TYR A 224 12.91 -3.47 0.42
N ALA A 225 12.15 -3.40 1.51
CA ALA A 225 12.64 -2.84 2.77
C ALA A 225 13.66 -3.76 3.44
N VAL A 226 13.36 -5.05 3.55
CA VAL A 226 14.23 -6.05 4.18
C VAL A 226 15.43 -6.36 3.29
N GLY A 227 15.23 -6.49 1.97
CA GLY A 227 16.33 -6.72 1.02
C GLY A 227 17.39 -5.61 1.05
N ASN A 228 16.96 -4.33 1.15
CA ASN A 228 17.93 -3.24 1.33
C ASN A 228 18.69 -3.35 2.66
N GLU A 229 18.06 -3.80 3.74
CA GLU A 229 18.70 -3.99 5.04
C GLU A 229 19.71 -5.14 4.97
N ILE A 230 19.36 -6.26 4.36
CA ILE A 230 20.27 -7.40 4.12
C ILE A 230 21.47 -6.94 3.28
N LEU A 231 21.26 -6.20 2.20
CA LEU A 231 22.36 -5.65 1.38
C LEU A 231 23.26 -4.71 2.17
N ARG A 232 22.70 -3.92 3.09
CA ARG A 232 23.47 -3.05 4.00
C ARG A 232 24.37 -3.87 4.93
N ILE A 233 23.82 -4.94 5.51
CA ILE A 233 24.58 -5.85 6.38
C ILE A 233 25.70 -6.52 5.59
N ILE A 234 25.40 -7.14 4.45
CA ILE A 234 26.42 -7.80 3.61
C ILE A 234 27.55 -6.84 3.25
N LYS A 235 27.22 -5.57 2.93
CA LYS A 235 28.23 -4.56 2.62
C LYS A 235 29.12 -4.25 3.82
N ALA A 236 28.54 -4.14 5.02
CA ALA A 236 29.29 -3.88 6.25
C ALA A 236 30.22 -5.04 6.59
N GLU A 237 29.72 -6.29 6.52
CA GLU A 237 30.48 -7.50 6.80
C GLU A 237 31.60 -7.75 5.78
N LYS A 238 31.37 -7.40 4.50
CA LYS A 238 32.43 -7.40 3.47
C LYS A 238 33.57 -6.44 3.83
N MET A 239 33.21 -5.23 4.29
CA MET A 239 34.22 -4.23 4.68
C MET A 239 35.00 -4.63 5.96
N ALA A 240 34.40 -5.42 6.84
CA ALA A 240 35.01 -5.99 8.04
C ALA A 240 35.88 -7.24 7.76
N GLY A 241 35.84 -7.80 6.54
CA GLY A 241 36.60 -9.02 6.16
C GLY A 241 35.99 -10.32 6.65
N HIS A 242 34.84 -10.29 7.33
CA HIS A 242 34.25 -11.48 7.97
C HIS A 242 33.87 -12.58 6.97
N PHE A 243 33.54 -12.24 5.72
CA PHE A 243 33.22 -13.23 4.69
C PHE A 243 34.44 -13.84 4.01
N ASP A 244 35.63 -13.23 4.15
CA ASP A 244 36.86 -13.69 3.54
C ASP A 244 37.56 -14.77 4.41
N GLU A 245 37.19 -14.90 5.69
CA GLU A 245 37.75 -15.90 6.64
C GLU A 245 37.08 -17.28 6.50
N TRP A 246 36.10 -17.44 5.60
CA TRP A 246 35.28 -18.67 5.43
C TRP A 246 35.61 -19.41 4.12
N GLN A 247 36.87 -19.51 3.78
CA GLN A 247 37.34 -20.38 2.67
C GLN A 247 37.60 -21.80 3.12
#